data_b3630f26945e329bea964c14d351e4ac
#
_entry.id   b3630f26945e329bea964c14d351e4ac
#
_cell.length_a   1.000
_cell.length_b   1.000
_cell.length_c   1.000
_cell.angle_alpha   90.00
_cell.angle_beta   90.00
_cell.angle_gamma   90.00
#
_symmetry.space_group_name_H-M   'P 1'
#
loop_
_entity.id
_entity.type
_entity.pdbx_description
1 polymer ?
#
loop_
_entity_poly.entity_id
_entity_poly.type
_entity_poly.pdbx_seq_one_letter_code
_entity_poly.pdbx_strand_id
1 'polypeptide(L)'
;MTGNFKMMAKTLYGFEPILAKELRNLGAGHVEEGVRNVTFEGDTGFMYKANLCLRTALKVYKPIKTFRVFNEKDLYRHIHDIDWPSIFDVENTFALDSITTTEVFDNSMFVSLKAKDAIVDKFRAVVRERPNVKTQ
;
A
#
# COMPACT_ATOMS: atom_id res chain seq x y z
N MET A 1 -9.25 -14.64 -12.56
CA MET A 1 -8.50 -15.46 -11.60
C MET A 1 -7.36 -14.65 -11.00
N THR A 2 -7.32 -14.58 -9.73
CA THR A 2 -6.27 -13.85 -9.03
C THR A 2 -5.11 -14.81 -8.73
N GLY A 3 -3.94 -14.54 -9.30
CA GLY A 3 -2.73 -15.23 -8.92
C GLY A 3 -2.22 -14.76 -7.56
N ASN A 4 -1.14 -15.35 -7.10
CA ASN A 4 -0.46 -14.90 -5.89
C ASN A 4 0.25 -13.58 -6.15
N PHE A 5 0.26 -12.73 -5.15
CA PHE A 5 0.95 -11.44 -5.18
C PHE A 5 1.67 -11.20 -3.86
N LYS A 6 2.63 -10.29 -3.89
CA LYS A 6 3.42 -9.94 -2.72
C LYS A 6 2.63 -9.01 -1.80
N MET A 7 2.72 -9.29 -0.51
CA MET A 7 2.12 -8.48 0.56
C MET A 7 3.15 -8.20 1.65
N MET A 8 2.88 -7.20 2.46
CA MET A 8 3.70 -6.86 3.61
C MET A 8 2.81 -6.72 4.85
N ALA A 9 3.16 -7.41 5.91
CA ALA A 9 2.53 -7.23 7.22
C ALA A 9 3.46 -6.39 8.09
N LYS A 10 2.94 -5.31 8.65
CA LYS A 10 3.68 -4.45 9.55
C LYS A 10 3.52 -4.92 10.99
N THR A 11 4.60 -4.87 11.77
CA THR A 11 4.59 -5.31 13.17
C THR A 11 5.50 -4.44 14.03
N LEU A 12 5.54 -4.71 15.30
CA LEU A 12 6.45 -4.08 16.25
C LEU A 12 7.85 -4.69 16.14
N TYR A 13 8.86 -3.87 16.43
CA TYR A 13 10.25 -4.32 16.45
C TYR A 13 10.42 -5.50 17.41
N GLY A 14 11.05 -6.56 16.94
CA GLY A 14 11.27 -7.77 17.71
C GLY A 14 10.19 -8.84 17.52
N PHE A 15 9.04 -8.51 16.94
CA PHE A 15 7.94 -9.46 16.69
C PHE A 15 8.01 -10.11 15.32
N GLU A 16 8.99 -9.74 14.49
CA GLU A 16 9.10 -10.27 13.13
C GLU A 16 9.15 -11.80 13.06
N PRO A 17 9.95 -12.50 13.91
CA PRO A 17 9.97 -13.95 13.86
C PRO A 17 8.62 -14.60 14.24
N ILE A 18 7.91 -13.99 15.18
CA ILE A 18 6.60 -14.49 15.63
C ILE A 18 5.59 -14.34 14.50
N LEU A 19 5.56 -13.16 13.86
CA LEU A 19 4.67 -12.90 12.74
C LEU A 19 5.00 -13.80 11.54
N ALA A 20 6.28 -14.00 11.24
CA ALA A 20 6.70 -14.91 10.17
C ALA A 20 6.19 -16.34 10.40
N LYS A 21 6.28 -16.81 11.65
CA LYS A 21 5.76 -18.12 12.02
C LYS A 21 4.24 -18.21 11.85
N GLU A 22 3.52 -17.19 12.29
CA GLU A 22 2.07 -17.12 12.07
C GLU A 22 1.71 -17.21 10.58
N LEU A 23 2.41 -16.47 9.75
CA LEU A 23 2.18 -16.46 8.32
C LEU A 23 2.46 -17.82 7.67
N ARG A 24 3.57 -18.46 8.03
CA ARG A 24 3.89 -19.80 7.54
C ARG A 24 2.84 -20.83 7.97
N ASN A 25 2.38 -20.75 9.21
CA ASN A 25 1.34 -21.65 9.74
C ASN A 25 -0.01 -21.45 9.02
N LEU A 26 -0.29 -20.25 8.54
CA LEU A 26 -1.50 -19.97 7.77
C LEU A 26 -1.38 -20.40 6.29
N GLY A 27 -0.18 -20.69 5.81
CA GLY A 27 0.04 -21.13 4.44
C GLY A 27 0.60 -20.07 3.50
N ALA A 28 1.17 -18.98 4.03
CA ALA A 28 1.82 -17.95 3.21
C ALA A 28 3.05 -18.51 2.47
N GLY A 29 3.26 -18.05 1.24
CA GLY A 29 4.47 -18.36 0.48
C GLY A 29 5.54 -17.29 0.66
N HIS A 30 6.78 -17.66 0.41
CA HIS A 30 7.94 -16.74 0.37
C HIS A 30 7.97 -15.75 1.55
N VAL A 31 7.90 -16.28 2.76
CA VAL A 31 7.89 -15.45 3.98
C VAL A 31 9.32 -14.99 4.29
N GLU A 32 9.52 -13.68 4.36
CA GLU A 32 10.80 -13.06 4.67
C GLU A 32 10.64 -12.00 5.75
N GLU A 33 11.50 -12.05 6.76
CA GLU A 33 11.51 -11.07 7.84
C GLU A 33 12.30 -9.82 7.43
N GLY A 34 11.74 -8.65 7.70
CA GLY A 34 12.41 -7.37 7.59
C GLY A 34 12.44 -6.66 8.93
N VAL A 35 12.74 -5.37 8.93
CA VAL A 35 12.68 -4.56 10.15
C VAL A 35 11.27 -4.02 10.30
N ARG A 36 10.59 -4.43 11.39
CA ARG A 36 9.19 -4.07 11.69
C ARG A 36 8.19 -4.52 10.63
N ASN A 37 8.59 -5.48 9.80
CA ASN A 37 7.68 -6.03 8.79
C ASN A 37 8.08 -7.45 8.41
N VAL A 38 7.14 -8.14 7.79
CA VAL A 38 7.36 -9.45 7.17
C VAL A 38 6.69 -9.41 5.81
N THR A 39 7.42 -9.76 4.76
CA THR A 39 6.86 -9.88 3.41
C THR A 39 6.47 -11.32 3.15
N PHE A 40 5.44 -11.51 2.36
CA PHE A 40 4.91 -12.83 2.05
C PHE A 40 4.09 -12.80 0.76
N GLU A 41 3.73 -13.96 0.25
CA GLU A 41 2.91 -14.10 -0.94
C GLU A 41 1.66 -14.92 -0.66
N GLY A 42 0.58 -14.56 -1.34
CA GLY A 42 -0.69 -15.26 -1.29
C GLY A 42 -1.66 -14.65 -2.27
N ASP A 43 -2.82 -15.25 -2.43
CA ASP A 43 -3.89 -14.72 -3.27
C ASP A 43 -4.82 -13.77 -2.48
N THR A 44 -5.85 -13.28 -3.14
CA THR A 44 -6.84 -12.39 -2.50
C THR A 44 -7.52 -13.05 -1.31
N GLY A 45 -7.87 -14.33 -1.42
CA GLY A 45 -8.45 -15.08 -0.31
C GLY A 45 -7.52 -15.17 0.88
N PHE A 46 -6.24 -15.39 0.63
CA PHE A 46 -5.23 -15.40 1.68
C PHE A 46 -5.10 -14.02 2.34
N MET A 47 -5.20 -12.94 1.57
CA MET A 47 -5.14 -11.58 2.12
C MET A 47 -6.25 -11.36 3.16
N TYR A 48 -7.46 -11.78 2.87
CA TYR A 48 -8.58 -11.71 3.83
C TYR A 48 -8.33 -12.60 5.04
N LYS A 49 -7.84 -13.81 4.82
CA LYS A 49 -7.50 -14.74 5.91
C LYS A 49 -6.43 -14.15 6.83
N ALA A 50 -5.40 -13.53 6.27
CA ALA A 50 -4.34 -12.89 7.04
C ALA A 50 -4.91 -11.75 7.92
N ASN A 51 -5.78 -10.91 7.36
CA ASN A 51 -6.40 -9.82 8.11
C ASN A 51 -7.25 -10.32 9.29
N LEU A 52 -7.85 -11.50 9.16
CA LEU A 52 -8.69 -12.07 10.21
C LEU A 52 -7.89 -12.83 11.27
N CYS A 53 -6.82 -13.50 10.88
CA CYS A 53 -6.16 -14.51 11.72
C CYS A 53 -4.84 -14.03 12.34
N LEU A 54 -4.14 -13.05 11.75
CA LEU A 54 -2.87 -12.58 12.29
C LEU A 54 -3.07 -11.82 13.60
N ARG A 55 -2.31 -12.20 14.63
CA ARG A 55 -2.38 -11.58 15.96
C ARG A 55 -1.28 -10.56 16.22
N THR A 56 -0.12 -10.72 15.58
CA THR A 56 1.05 -9.86 15.78
C THR A 56 1.22 -8.81 14.68
N ALA A 57 0.37 -8.80 13.66
CA ALA A 57 0.40 -7.80 12.62
C ALA A 57 -0.42 -6.56 13.02
N LEU A 58 0.15 -5.38 12.80
CA LEU A 58 -0.56 -4.11 12.98
C LEU A 58 -1.38 -3.77 11.75
N LYS A 59 -0.84 -4.02 10.56
CA LYS A 59 -1.49 -3.77 9.28
C LYS A 59 -0.94 -4.72 8.23
N VAL A 60 -1.76 -5.01 7.22
CA VAL A 60 -1.36 -5.76 6.04
C VAL A 60 -1.48 -4.85 4.82
N TYR A 61 -0.40 -4.74 4.05
CA TYR A 61 -0.34 -3.91 2.85
C TYR A 61 -0.19 -4.75 1.60
N LYS A 62 -0.80 -4.31 0.54
CA LYS A 62 -0.56 -4.83 -0.81
C LYS A 62 0.24 -3.77 -1.58
N PRO A 63 1.54 -3.99 -1.86
CA PRO A 63 2.30 -3.07 -2.69
C PRO A 63 1.71 -3.00 -4.09
N ILE A 64 1.54 -1.79 -4.61
CA ILE A 64 0.97 -1.57 -5.94
C ILE A 64 2.09 -1.31 -6.95
N LYS A 65 3.01 -0.40 -6.64
CA LYS A 65 4.07 0.00 -7.56
C LYS A 65 5.27 0.54 -6.81
N THR A 66 6.46 0.20 -7.29
CA THR A 66 7.72 0.77 -6.82
C THR A 66 8.36 1.53 -7.97
N PHE A 67 8.81 2.76 -7.73
CA PHE A 67 9.41 3.59 -8.76
C PHE A 67 10.44 4.56 -8.15
N ARG A 68 11.34 5.07 -9.01
CA ARG A 68 12.30 6.10 -8.60
C ARG A 68 11.72 7.48 -8.83
N VAL A 69 11.97 8.38 -7.87
CA VAL A 69 11.48 9.75 -7.89
C VAL A 69 12.64 10.70 -7.61
N PHE A 70 12.88 11.64 -8.50
CA PHE A 70 13.94 12.64 -8.36
C PHE A 70 13.40 14.03 -7.99
N ASN A 71 12.11 14.28 -8.25
CA ASN A 71 11.47 15.54 -7.96
C ASN A 71 9.94 15.34 -7.84
N GLU A 72 9.22 16.43 -7.53
CA GLU A 72 7.77 16.35 -7.35
C GLU A 72 7.01 15.99 -8.64
N LYS A 73 7.54 16.37 -9.81
CA LYS A 73 6.91 16.05 -11.09
C LYS A 73 6.96 14.54 -11.35
N ASP A 74 8.08 13.90 -11.01
CA ASP A 74 8.21 12.44 -11.12
C ASP A 74 7.23 11.73 -10.20
N LEU A 75 7.11 12.20 -8.96
CA LEU A 75 6.17 11.63 -8.00
C LEU A 75 4.74 11.70 -8.54
N TYR A 76 4.32 12.87 -8.98
CA TYR A 76 2.98 13.07 -9.53
C TYR A 76 2.74 12.18 -10.75
N ARG A 77 3.68 12.17 -11.71
CA ARG A 77 3.56 11.40 -12.94
C ARG A 77 3.42 9.90 -12.67
N HIS A 78 4.28 9.34 -11.83
CA HIS A 78 4.25 7.91 -11.52
C HIS A 78 2.98 7.49 -10.81
N ILE A 79 2.48 8.31 -9.89
CA ILE A 79 1.23 8.02 -9.20
C ILE A 79 0.05 8.18 -10.15
N HIS A 80 0.03 9.22 -10.97
CA HIS A 80 -1.03 9.45 -11.97
C HIS A 80 -1.12 8.31 -12.98
N ASP A 81 0.02 7.70 -13.34
CA ASP A 81 0.05 6.61 -14.33
C ASP A 81 -0.55 5.29 -13.81
N ILE A 82 -0.74 5.15 -12.50
CA ILE A 82 -1.41 3.98 -11.94
C ILE A 82 -2.90 4.02 -12.30
N ASP A 83 -3.45 2.89 -12.71
CA ASP A 83 -4.86 2.79 -13.07
C ASP A 83 -5.75 2.71 -11.83
N TRP A 84 -5.90 3.83 -11.14
CA TRP A 84 -6.66 3.92 -9.90
C TRP A 84 -8.12 3.51 -10.05
N PRO A 85 -8.83 3.83 -11.16
CA PRO A 85 -10.22 3.38 -11.32
C PRO A 85 -10.39 1.86 -11.34
N SER A 86 -9.34 1.10 -11.65
CA SER A 86 -9.39 -0.37 -11.56
C SER A 86 -9.16 -0.88 -10.14
N ILE A 87 -8.60 -0.04 -9.25
CA ILE A 87 -8.26 -0.42 -7.88
C ILE A 87 -9.42 -0.12 -6.92
N PHE A 88 -10.05 1.06 -7.06
CA PHE A 88 -11.23 1.40 -6.29
C PHE A 88 -12.18 2.28 -7.10
N ASP A 89 -13.43 2.32 -6.68
CA ASP A 89 -14.51 3.01 -7.39
C ASP A 89 -14.54 4.50 -7.02
N VAL A 90 -15.01 5.34 -7.95
CA VAL A 90 -15.16 6.78 -7.73
C VAL A 90 -16.10 7.10 -6.55
N GLU A 91 -17.03 6.21 -6.26
CA GLU A 91 -17.97 6.35 -5.13
C GLU A 91 -17.30 6.05 -3.79
N ASN A 92 -16.17 5.37 -3.79
CA ASN A 92 -15.43 5.07 -2.57
C ASN A 92 -14.67 6.31 -2.10
N THR A 93 -14.56 6.48 -0.78
CA THR A 93 -13.65 7.46 -0.20
C THR A 93 -12.28 6.83 -0.04
N PHE A 94 -11.23 7.65 -0.10
CA PHE A 94 -9.88 7.18 0.16
C PHE A 94 -9.14 8.15 1.08
N ALA A 95 -8.12 7.63 1.74
CA ALA A 95 -7.24 8.42 2.59
C ALA A 95 -5.79 8.07 2.25
N LEU A 96 -4.92 9.04 2.39
CA LEU A 96 -3.49 8.88 2.14
C LEU A 96 -2.71 9.18 3.39
N ASP A 97 -1.69 8.38 3.62
CA ASP A 97 -0.69 8.58 4.65
C ASP A 97 0.68 8.36 4.03
N SER A 98 1.67 9.14 4.43
CA SER A 98 3.01 9.09 3.84
C SER A 98 4.07 9.08 4.92
N ILE A 99 5.13 8.30 4.66
CA ILE A 99 6.34 8.30 5.47
C ILE A 99 7.51 8.64 4.55
N THR A 100 8.27 9.67 4.92
CA THR A 100 9.44 10.09 4.15
C THR A 100 10.70 9.90 4.96
N THR A 101 11.74 9.33 4.33
CA THR A 101 13.04 9.11 4.95
C THR A 101 14.19 9.65 4.10
N THR A 102 13.87 10.45 3.07
CA THR A 102 14.85 10.96 2.11
C THR A 102 14.91 12.48 2.13
N GLU A 103 16.02 13.03 1.62
CA GLU A 103 16.20 14.48 1.51
C GLU A 103 15.37 15.10 0.39
N VAL A 104 14.94 14.29 -0.60
CA VAL A 104 14.13 14.79 -1.72
C VAL A 104 12.75 15.26 -1.24
N PHE A 105 12.19 14.53 -0.28
CA PHE A 105 10.90 14.85 0.32
C PHE A 105 11.04 14.77 1.83
N ASP A 106 11.23 15.91 2.47
CA ASP A 106 11.35 16.02 3.92
C ASP A 106 9.99 16.21 4.61
N ASN A 107 8.95 16.50 3.85
CA ASN A 107 7.61 16.76 4.37
C ASN A 107 6.62 15.70 3.85
N SER A 108 6.19 14.80 4.75
CA SER A 108 5.25 13.74 4.40
C SER A 108 3.87 14.27 4.01
N MET A 109 3.44 15.40 4.59
CA MET A 109 2.17 16.04 4.22
C MET A 109 2.18 16.48 2.75
N PHE A 110 3.30 17.03 2.28
CA PHE A 110 3.46 17.42 0.89
C PHE A 110 3.33 16.22 -0.05
N VAL A 111 3.98 15.09 0.30
CA VAL A 111 3.89 13.86 -0.48
C VAL A 111 2.46 13.37 -0.56
N SER A 112 1.73 13.37 0.55
CA SER A 112 0.32 12.97 0.59
C SER A 112 -0.55 13.87 -0.28
N LEU A 113 -0.32 15.19 -0.24
CA LEU A 113 -1.08 16.14 -1.07
C LEU A 113 -0.83 15.94 -2.56
N LYS A 114 0.43 15.73 -2.96
CA LYS A 114 0.78 15.46 -4.36
C LYS A 114 0.20 14.13 -4.83
N ALA A 115 0.27 13.09 -4.02
CA ALA A 115 -0.32 11.80 -4.35
C ALA A 115 -1.84 11.91 -4.48
N LYS A 116 -2.51 12.63 -3.58
CA LYS A 116 -3.94 12.90 -3.66
C LYS A 116 -4.30 13.59 -4.97
N ASP A 117 -3.56 14.63 -5.33
CA ASP A 117 -3.82 15.36 -6.57
C ASP A 117 -3.69 14.47 -7.81
N ALA A 118 -2.66 13.62 -7.84
CA ALA A 118 -2.44 12.69 -8.94
C ALA A 118 -3.58 11.67 -9.06
N ILE A 119 -4.04 11.12 -7.95
CA ILE A 119 -5.14 10.16 -7.92
C ILE A 119 -6.45 10.81 -8.37
N VAL A 120 -6.76 11.98 -7.83
CA VAL A 120 -7.96 12.73 -8.18
C VAL A 120 -7.96 13.12 -9.66
N ASP A 121 -6.82 13.59 -10.17
CA ASP A 121 -6.70 13.97 -11.57
C ASP A 121 -6.85 12.76 -12.49
N LYS A 122 -6.37 11.58 -12.08
CA LYS A 122 -6.57 10.34 -12.84
C LYS A 122 -8.05 9.97 -12.93
N PHE A 123 -8.79 10.06 -11.84
CA PHE A 123 -10.23 9.82 -11.87
C PHE A 123 -10.96 10.81 -12.76
N ARG A 124 -10.61 12.09 -12.69
CA ARG A 124 -11.21 13.12 -13.56
C ARG A 124 -10.92 12.85 -15.03
N ALA A 125 -9.72 12.40 -15.36
CA ALA A 125 -9.32 12.12 -16.74
C ALA A 125 -10.03 10.87 -17.30
N VAL A 126 -10.23 9.83 -16.49
CA VAL A 126 -10.76 8.53 -16.93
C VAL A 126 -12.26 8.43 -16.72
N VAL A 127 -12.76 8.81 -15.55
CA VAL A 127 -14.16 8.63 -15.15
C VAL A 127 -14.94 9.94 -15.22
N ARG A 128 -14.23 11.07 -15.31
CA ARG A 128 -14.80 12.44 -15.31
C ARG A 128 -15.48 12.80 -13.99
N GLU A 129 -15.20 12.07 -12.93
CA GLU A 129 -15.68 12.34 -11.58
C GLU A 129 -14.53 12.29 -10.59
N ARG A 130 -14.71 12.98 -9.48
CA ARG A 130 -13.72 13.02 -8.41
C ARG A 130 -14.17 12.18 -7.23
N PRO A 131 -13.36 11.21 -6.73
CA PRO A 131 -13.67 10.53 -5.48
C PRO A 131 -13.49 11.49 -4.28
N ASN A 132 -14.22 11.23 -3.22
CA ASN A 132 -14.08 11.98 -1.98
C ASN A 132 -12.84 11.52 -1.20
N VAL A 133 -12.10 12.47 -0.65
CA VAL A 133 -10.92 12.19 0.16
C VAL A 133 -11.32 12.25 1.63
N LYS A 134 -10.98 11.19 2.37
CA LYS A 134 -11.22 11.14 3.80
C LYS A 134 -10.13 11.95 4.52
N THR A 135 -10.55 12.88 5.35
CA THR A 135 -9.62 13.64 6.20
C THR A 135 -9.16 12.78 7.38
N GLN A 136 -7.90 12.86 7.68
CA GLN A 136 -7.32 12.19 8.83
C GLN A 136 -7.27 13.13 10.04
#